data_1a37d0251113ee06d74e45f02a853aba
#
_entry.id   1a37d0251113ee06d74e45f02a853aba
#
_cell.length_a   1.000
_cell.length_b   1.000
_cell.length_c   1.000
_cell.angle_alpha   90.00
_cell.angle_beta   90.00
_cell.angle_gamma   90.00
#
_symmetry.space_group_name_H-M   'P 1'
#
loop_
_entity.id
_entity.type
_entity.pdbx_description
1 polymer ?
#
loop_
_entity_poly.entity_id
_entity_poly.type
_entity_poly.pdbx_seq_one_letter_code
_entity_poly.pdbx_strand_id
1 'polypeptide(L)'
;VGAITHDDRNYVVDAEKCNHCMACVPPCPTGSIDNWRNMPRAKAYSLTEQLSWDELPEELSTAALEAAGVSPSTIDEQASLSAHATSLDPAQLAGFQSAKYGSVLPPWSAAHPFTNLYGPKAEQAFVVATVTGNARVTEVGKDYDTHHIVLDFGSLPFPVLEGQSIGIIPPGCDQHGRAHHPRQYSVASPRNGERPGYNNLSLTIKRVLENHQGQPVRGVASNFMCDLKIGDKVQVTGPFGSSFLMPNHPRSSIVMICTGTGSAPMRAMTEWRRRMRQSGKFEGGKLMLFFGARTQQELPYFGPLQSLPRDFIDIELAFSRTPGQAKRYVQDAMRDRSADLALLLRDPNAFFFVCGLKAMEEGVVMTLRDVAVQAGMDWESLGATMKREGRLHLETY
;
A
#
# COMPACT_ATOMS: atom_id res chain seq x y z
N VAL A 1 -2.30 -22.86 2.76
CA VAL A 1 -2.30 -23.87 3.82
C VAL A 1 -3.61 -24.66 3.86
N GLY A 2 -4.65 -24.25 3.11
CA GLY A 2 -5.96 -24.93 3.10
C GLY A 2 -6.69 -24.83 4.45
N ALA A 3 -6.41 -23.79 5.22
CA ALA A 3 -7.07 -23.56 6.50
C ALA A 3 -8.42 -22.82 6.36
N ILE A 4 -8.70 -22.25 5.20
CA ILE A 4 -10.00 -21.61 4.93
C ILE A 4 -10.78 -22.47 3.97
N THR A 5 -12.02 -22.72 4.33
CA THR A 5 -13.03 -23.36 3.47
C THR A 5 -14.31 -22.55 3.51
N HIS A 6 -15.27 -22.86 2.65
CA HIS A 6 -16.54 -22.14 2.58
C HIS A 6 -17.66 -23.07 2.08
N ASP A 7 -18.86 -22.71 2.42
CA ASP A 7 -20.09 -23.11 1.74
C ASP A 7 -20.64 -21.95 0.91
N ASP A 8 -21.91 -22.00 0.55
CA ASP A 8 -22.58 -20.94 -0.22
C ASP A 8 -22.80 -19.65 0.59
N ARG A 9 -22.65 -19.70 1.91
CA ARG A 9 -22.90 -18.58 2.84
C ARG A 9 -21.65 -18.08 3.56
N ASN A 10 -20.87 -19.00 4.14
CA ASN A 10 -19.83 -18.68 5.12
C ASN A 10 -18.45 -19.12 4.67
N TYR A 11 -17.46 -18.21 4.82
CA TYR A 11 -16.04 -18.54 4.80
C TYR A 11 -15.57 -18.78 6.23
N VAL A 12 -15.04 -19.96 6.48
CA VAL A 12 -14.69 -20.43 7.82
C VAL A 12 -13.25 -20.87 7.94
N VAL A 13 -12.70 -20.79 9.13
CA VAL A 13 -11.30 -21.09 9.42
C VAL A 13 -11.17 -22.38 10.21
N ASP A 14 -10.41 -23.33 9.65
CA ASP A 14 -9.98 -24.52 10.36
C ASP A 14 -8.85 -24.15 11.33
N ALA A 15 -9.15 -24.07 12.61
CA ALA A 15 -8.21 -23.66 13.66
C ALA A 15 -7.03 -24.64 13.82
N GLU A 16 -7.17 -25.91 13.41
CA GLU A 16 -6.10 -26.90 13.49
C GLU A 16 -5.06 -26.70 12.38
N LYS A 17 -5.52 -26.24 11.20
CA LYS A 17 -4.66 -25.97 10.04
C LYS A 17 -4.15 -24.53 9.99
N CYS A 18 -4.83 -23.61 10.66
CA CYS A 18 -4.46 -22.20 10.68
C CYS A 18 -3.17 -22.01 11.49
N ASN A 19 -2.13 -21.50 10.86
CA ASN A 19 -0.86 -21.16 11.50
C ASN A 19 -0.68 -19.66 11.71
N HIS A 20 -1.77 -18.88 11.64
CA HIS A 20 -1.78 -17.43 11.82
C HIS A 20 -0.88 -16.63 10.85
N CYS A 21 -0.58 -17.17 9.68
CA CYS A 21 0.30 -16.50 8.70
C CYS A 21 -0.32 -15.28 8.02
N MET A 22 -1.60 -14.97 8.26
CA MET A 22 -2.37 -13.85 7.70
C MET A 22 -2.41 -13.78 6.16
N ALA A 23 -1.89 -14.78 5.46
CA ALA A 23 -1.84 -14.82 4.00
C ALA A 23 -3.23 -14.88 3.33
N CYS A 24 -4.27 -15.17 4.09
CA CYS A 24 -5.66 -15.16 3.63
C CYS A 24 -6.25 -13.73 3.53
N VAL A 25 -5.71 -12.77 4.27
CA VAL A 25 -6.28 -11.41 4.34
C VAL A 25 -6.11 -10.65 3.01
N PRO A 26 -4.91 -10.57 2.40
CA PRO A 26 -4.72 -9.83 1.14
C PRO A 26 -5.54 -10.37 -0.04
N PRO A 27 -5.64 -11.70 -0.27
CA PRO A 27 -6.37 -12.23 -1.42
C PRO A 27 -7.89 -12.32 -1.21
N CYS A 28 -8.43 -11.95 -0.04
CA CYS A 28 -9.87 -11.99 0.19
C CYS A 28 -10.61 -11.01 -0.74
N PRO A 29 -11.43 -11.50 -1.70
CA PRO A 29 -11.98 -10.64 -2.76
C PRO A 29 -13.07 -9.71 -2.26
N THR A 30 -13.70 -10.04 -1.13
CA THR A 30 -14.79 -9.27 -0.53
C THR A 30 -14.32 -8.36 0.60
N GLY A 31 -13.05 -8.49 1.06
CA GLY A 31 -12.55 -7.83 2.26
C GLY A 31 -13.22 -8.33 3.55
N SER A 32 -13.81 -9.53 3.51
CA SER A 32 -14.51 -10.10 4.68
C SER A 32 -13.55 -10.58 5.75
N ILE A 33 -12.28 -10.81 5.39
CA ILE A 33 -11.23 -11.23 6.33
C ILE A 33 -10.40 -9.99 6.70
N ASP A 34 -11.01 -9.04 7.35
CA ASP A 34 -10.35 -7.82 7.83
C ASP A 34 -10.54 -7.60 9.36
N ASN A 35 -11.42 -8.40 9.98
CA ASN A 35 -11.65 -8.43 11.41
C ASN A 35 -10.98 -9.67 12.01
N TRP A 36 -9.77 -9.49 12.52
CA TRP A 36 -9.04 -10.57 13.16
C TRP A 36 -9.36 -10.61 14.66
N ARG A 37 -9.82 -11.77 15.14
CA ARG A 37 -10.05 -12.00 16.57
C ARG A 37 -9.08 -13.06 17.06
N ASN A 38 -8.31 -12.75 18.10
CA ASN A 38 -7.52 -13.74 18.79
C ASN A 38 -8.43 -14.59 19.71
N MET A 39 -8.30 -15.92 19.59
CA MET A 39 -9.05 -16.86 20.40
C MET A 39 -8.12 -17.98 20.86
N PRO A 40 -8.21 -18.41 22.15
CA PRO A 40 -7.48 -19.58 22.60
C PRO A 40 -7.86 -20.81 21.77
N ARG A 41 -6.86 -21.57 21.33
CA ARG A 41 -7.08 -22.77 20.49
C ARG A 41 -8.09 -23.76 21.10
N ALA A 42 -8.10 -23.90 22.43
CA ALA A 42 -9.04 -24.74 23.15
C ALA A 42 -10.50 -24.26 23.10
N LYS A 43 -10.73 -23.00 22.68
CA LYS A 43 -12.06 -22.40 22.51
C LYS A 43 -12.36 -22.04 21.06
N ALA A 44 -11.49 -22.45 20.12
CA ALA A 44 -11.73 -22.23 18.70
C ALA A 44 -13.01 -22.97 18.27
N TYR A 45 -13.85 -22.27 17.52
CA TYR A 45 -15.09 -22.83 16.99
C TYR A 45 -14.79 -23.93 15.96
N SER A 46 -15.57 -25.00 16.02
CA SER A 46 -15.50 -26.04 15.01
C SER A 46 -15.98 -25.53 13.65
N LEU A 47 -15.58 -26.20 12.56
CA LEU A 47 -16.04 -25.86 11.22
C LEU A 47 -17.57 -25.92 11.12
N THR A 48 -18.19 -26.91 11.74
CA THR A 48 -19.65 -27.08 11.73
C THR A 48 -20.36 -25.91 12.42
N GLU A 49 -19.84 -25.44 13.57
CA GLU A 49 -20.37 -24.27 14.24
C GLU A 49 -20.26 -23.02 13.36
N GLN A 50 -19.07 -22.76 12.81
CA GLN A 50 -18.83 -21.60 11.97
C GLN A 50 -19.71 -21.59 10.70
N LEU A 51 -19.97 -22.75 10.08
CA LEU A 51 -20.85 -22.87 8.91
C LEU A 51 -22.33 -22.63 9.27
N SER A 52 -22.71 -22.82 10.51
CA SER A 52 -24.09 -22.61 10.97
C SER A 52 -24.43 -21.15 11.32
N TRP A 53 -23.45 -20.25 11.38
CA TRP A 53 -23.70 -18.87 11.81
C TRP A 53 -24.45 -18.04 10.77
N ASP A 54 -25.45 -17.32 11.24
CA ASP A 54 -26.12 -16.23 10.52
C ASP A 54 -25.51 -14.88 10.88
N GLU A 55 -25.04 -14.74 12.13
CA GLU A 55 -24.32 -13.57 12.65
C GLU A 55 -23.08 -14.03 13.40
N LEU A 56 -22.07 -13.16 13.46
CA LEU A 56 -20.84 -13.45 14.20
C LEU A 56 -21.14 -13.50 15.70
N PRO A 57 -20.62 -14.50 16.45
CA PRO A 57 -20.77 -14.56 17.89
C PRO A 57 -20.09 -13.34 18.56
N GLU A 58 -20.56 -12.99 19.75
CA GLU A 58 -19.95 -11.92 20.54
C GLU A 58 -18.47 -12.22 20.84
N GLU A 59 -17.66 -11.16 20.93
CA GLU A 59 -16.27 -11.30 21.32
C GLU A 59 -16.15 -11.79 22.76
N LEU A 60 -15.21 -12.68 23.01
CA LEU A 60 -14.91 -13.11 24.37
C LEU A 60 -14.41 -11.90 25.18
N SER A 61 -15.02 -11.70 26.36
CA SER A 61 -14.57 -10.66 27.26
C SER A 61 -13.13 -10.94 27.76
N THR A 62 -12.41 -9.89 28.12
CA THR A 62 -11.06 -10.00 28.70
C THR A 62 -11.03 -10.98 29.88
N ALA A 63 -12.04 -10.94 30.74
CA ALA A 63 -12.18 -11.86 31.86
C ALA A 63 -12.37 -13.33 31.41
N ALA A 64 -13.07 -13.57 30.30
CA ALA A 64 -13.24 -14.91 29.75
C ALA A 64 -11.96 -15.44 29.11
N LEU A 65 -11.15 -14.56 28.54
CA LEU A 65 -9.82 -14.88 27.97
C LEU A 65 -8.83 -15.20 29.11
N GLU A 66 -8.82 -14.41 30.18
CA GLU A 66 -7.99 -14.64 31.38
C GLU A 66 -8.37 -15.96 32.09
N ALA A 67 -9.65 -16.24 32.23
CA ALA A 67 -10.14 -17.49 32.78
C ALA A 67 -9.78 -18.72 31.93
N ALA A 68 -9.50 -18.52 30.63
CA ALA A 68 -9.01 -19.54 29.73
C ALA A 68 -7.47 -19.67 29.72
N GLY A 69 -6.78 -18.96 30.63
CA GLY A 69 -5.31 -19.00 30.75
C GLY A 69 -4.57 -18.14 29.71
N VAL A 70 -5.29 -17.23 29.05
CA VAL A 70 -4.70 -16.26 28.12
C VAL A 70 -4.58 -14.94 28.87
N SER A 71 -3.40 -14.62 29.38
CA SER A 71 -3.18 -13.30 29.98
C SER A 71 -3.12 -12.22 28.91
N PRO A 72 -3.54 -10.97 29.22
CA PRO A 72 -3.44 -9.83 28.31
C PRO A 72 -2.02 -9.64 27.72
N SER A 73 -1.00 -9.93 28.52
CA SER A 73 0.41 -9.92 28.07
C SER A 73 0.72 -11.01 27.04
N THR A 74 0.07 -12.18 27.08
CA THR A 74 0.22 -13.24 26.07
C THR A 74 -0.56 -12.94 24.79
N ILE A 75 -1.60 -12.11 24.86
CA ILE A 75 -2.30 -11.63 23.67
C ILE A 75 -1.41 -10.61 22.96
N ASP A 76 -0.79 -9.71 23.70
CA ASP A 76 0.19 -8.75 23.14
C ASP A 76 1.49 -9.45 22.69
N GLU A 77 1.97 -10.47 23.40
CA GLU A 77 3.11 -11.27 22.99
C GLU A 77 2.79 -12.20 21.80
N GLN A 78 1.60 -12.79 21.71
CA GLN A 78 1.21 -13.59 20.56
C GLN A 78 0.81 -12.74 19.35
N ALA A 79 0.22 -11.57 19.56
CA ALA A 79 0.12 -10.55 18.52
C ALA A 79 1.51 -10.03 18.11
N SER A 80 2.46 -9.90 19.02
CA SER A 80 3.86 -9.56 18.75
C SER A 80 4.68 -10.74 18.22
N LEU A 81 4.32 -11.99 18.54
CA LEU A 81 4.98 -13.20 18.00
C LEU A 81 4.43 -13.59 16.62
N SER A 82 3.17 -13.29 16.31
CA SER A 82 2.67 -13.29 14.93
C SER A 82 3.20 -12.09 14.12
N ALA A 83 3.58 -11.02 14.80
CA ALA A 83 4.46 -9.94 14.35
C ALA A 83 5.95 -10.36 14.38
N HIS A 84 6.26 -11.61 14.02
CA HIS A 84 7.66 -12.08 13.82
C HIS A 84 8.32 -11.36 12.63
N ALA A 85 7.96 -10.14 12.47
CA ALA A 85 8.44 -9.33 11.40
C ALA A 85 8.94 -7.99 11.86
N THR A 86 9.14 -7.69 13.05
CA THR A 86 9.64 -6.37 13.33
C THR A 86 10.75 -6.39 14.36
N SER A 87 11.96 -6.41 13.86
CA SER A 87 12.92 -5.48 14.41
C SER A 87 12.54 -4.07 13.95
N LEU A 88 11.38 -3.55 14.32
CA LEU A 88 11.19 -2.12 14.38
C LEU A 88 12.20 -1.61 15.41
N ASP A 89 12.99 -0.61 15.01
CA ASP A 89 13.85 0.13 15.91
C ASP A 89 13.04 0.48 17.18
N PRO A 90 13.53 0.20 18.40
CA PRO A 90 12.86 0.60 19.63
C PRO A 90 12.48 2.08 19.67
N ALA A 91 13.19 2.96 18.96
CA ALA A 91 12.83 4.37 18.80
C ALA A 91 11.59 4.57 17.89
N GLN A 92 11.36 3.71 16.93
CA GLN A 92 10.12 3.71 16.14
C GLN A 92 8.95 3.19 16.99
N LEU A 93 9.15 2.12 17.75
CA LEU A 93 8.16 1.62 18.72
C LEU A 93 7.80 2.66 19.79
N ALA A 94 8.75 3.43 20.31
CA ALA A 94 8.50 4.48 21.30
C ALA A 94 7.67 5.64 20.70
N GLY A 95 7.89 6.02 19.44
CA GLY A 95 7.01 6.93 18.71
C GLY A 95 5.58 6.40 18.56
N PHE A 96 5.43 5.09 18.45
CA PHE A 96 4.16 4.39 18.36
C PHE A 96 3.41 4.30 19.70
N GLN A 97 4.12 4.17 20.80
CA GLN A 97 3.53 4.09 22.15
C GLN A 97 3.09 5.43 22.73
N SER A 98 3.62 6.54 22.21
CA SER A 98 3.31 7.88 22.72
C SER A 98 2.06 8.53 22.12
N ALA A 99 1.45 7.94 21.12
CA ALA A 99 0.21 8.44 20.55
C ALA A 99 -0.95 8.16 21.53
N LYS A 100 -1.58 9.22 21.99
CA LYS A 100 -2.70 9.24 22.94
C LYS A 100 -3.94 8.42 22.51
N TYR A 101 -3.87 7.76 21.37
CA TYR A 101 -4.87 6.90 20.75
C TYR A 101 -4.29 5.54 20.35
N GLY A 102 -3.46 5.02 21.24
CA GLY A 102 -3.23 3.58 21.36
C GLY A 102 -2.67 2.85 20.19
N SER A 103 -2.28 3.41 19.12
CA SER A 103 -1.42 2.80 18.14
C SER A 103 -1.18 3.74 16.98
N VAL A 104 0.02 3.79 16.57
CA VAL A 104 0.44 4.38 15.32
C VAL A 104 0.19 3.43 14.14
N LEU A 105 -0.10 2.18 14.41
CA LEU A 105 -0.90 1.41 13.47
C LEU A 105 -2.24 2.12 13.42
N PRO A 106 -2.61 2.57 12.24
CA PRO A 106 -3.88 3.23 12.07
C PRO A 106 -4.96 2.39 12.77
N PRO A 107 -5.79 2.96 13.67
CA PRO A 107 -6.84 2.20 14.36
C PRO A 107 -7.82 1.53 13.39
N TRP A 108 -7.68 1.86 12.13
CA TRP A 108 -8.35 1.29 10.99
C TRP A 108 -7.61 0.12 10.33
N SER A 109 -6.38 -0.17 10.74
CA SER A 109 -5.62 -1.30 10.24
C SER A 109 -6.05 -2.54 11.01
N ALA A 110 -7.13 -3.16 10.60
CA ALA A 110 -7.45 -4.50 11.03
C ALA A 110 -6.36 -5.51 10.59
N ALA A 111 -5.60 -5.18 9.56
CA ALA A 111 -4.48 -5.94 9.08
C ALA A 111 -3.17 -5.30 9.50
N HIS A 112 -2.41 -5.98 10.34
CA HIS A 112 -1.03 -5.59 10.62
C HIS A 112 -0.17 -5.82 9.37
N PRO A 113 0.68 -4.85 8.97
CA PRO A 113 1.58 -5.05 7.86
C PRO A 113 2.59 -6.15 8.19
N PHE A 114 2.70 -7.16 7.35
CA PHE A 114 3.86 -8.03 7.39
C PHE A 114 5.05 -7.29 6.81
N THR A 115 6.20 -7.43 7.46
CA THR A 115 7.46 -6.86 6.99
C THR A 115 8.57 -7.90 7.08
N ASN A 116 9.49 -7.89 6.11
CA ASN A 116 10.68 -8.75 6.10
C ASN A 116 10.39 -10.26 6.19
N LEU A 117 9.29 -10.75 5.59
CA LEU A 117 9.00 -12.18 5.52
C LEU A 117 10.07 -12.93 4.73
N TYR A 118 10.64 -12.26 3.73
CA TYR A 118 11.72 -12.76 2.88
C TYR A 118 12.84 -11.72 2.80
N GLY A 119 14.06 -12.15 3.04
CA GLY A 119 15.21 -11.24 3.03
C GLY A 119 16.39 -11.74 3.85
N PRO A 120 17.49 -10.98 3.94
CA PRO A 120 18.75 -11.42 4.56
C PRO A 120 18.63 -11.80 6.05
N LYS A 121 17.62 -11.32 6.74
CA LYS A 121 17.36 -11.62 8.17
C LYS A 121 16.15 -12.53 8.39
N ALA A 122 15.45 -12.91 7.32
CA ALA A 122 14.32 -13.82 7.38
C ALA A 122 14.81 -15.29 7.29
N GLU A 123 13.91 -16.22 7.62
CA GLU A 123 14.16 -17.65 7.46
C GLU A 123 14.48 -18.03 6.00
N GLN A 124 13.83 -17.34 5.06
CA GLN A 124 14.08 -17.47 3.63
C GLN A 124 14.62 -16.17 3.05
N ALA A 125 15.72 -16.24 2.33
CA ALA A 125 16.36 -15.05 1.75
C ALA A 125 15.52 -14.37 0.68
N PHE A 126 14.69 -15.09 -0.04
CA PHE A 126 13.76 -14.59 -1.05
C PHE A 126 12.66 -15.62 -1.35
N VAL A 127 11.62 -15.16 -1.99
CA VAL A 127 10.58 -16.00 -2.62
C VAL A 127 10.65 -15.84 -4.13
N VAL A 128 10.23 -16.86 -4.87
CA VAL A 128 10.19 -16.81 -6.33
C VAL A 128 8.75 -16.58 -6.80
N ALA A 129 8.51 -15.44 -7.44
CA ALA A 129 7.26 -15.13 -8.11
C ALA A 129 7.31 -15.45 -9.59
N THR A 130 6.15 -15.65 -10.21
CA THR A 130 6.00 -15.83 -11.65
C THR A 130 5.38 -14.58 -12.25
N VAL A 131 5.92 -14.10 -13.36
CA VAL A 131 5.33 -13.00 -14.12
C VAL A 131 4.06 -13.50 -14.81
N THR A 132 2.92 -12.91 -14.50
CA THR A 132 1.62 -13.22 -15.11
C THR A 132 1.08 -12.09 -15.97
N GLY A 133 1.73 -10.93 -15.94
CA GLY A 133 1.44 -9.78 -16.79
C GLY A 133 2.62 -8.85 -16.88
N ASN A 134 2.85 -8.28 -18.06
CA ASN A 134 3.80 -7.20 -18.30
C ASN A 134 3.30 -6.35 -19.47
N ALA A 135 2.80 -5.17 -19.16
CA ALA A 135 2.23 -4.26 -20.15
C ALA A 135 2.76 -2.85 -19.97
N ARG A 136 3.15 -2.23 -21.05
CA ARG A 136 3.50 -0.81 -21.07
C ARG A 136 2.26 0.05 -20.81
N VAL A 137 2.37 1.02 -19.92
CA VAL A 137 1.26 1.89 -19.48
C VAL A 137 1.48 3.37 -19.83
N THR A 138 2.50 3.64 -20.64
CA THR A 138 2.79 4.93 -21.28
C THR A 138 2.75 4.79 -22.80
N GLU A 139 2.65 5.89 -23.53
CA GLU A 139 2.59 5.87 -24.99
C GLU A 139 3.85 5.26 -25.61
N VAL A 140 3.66 4.41 -26.62
CA VAL A 140 4.76 3.76 -27.35
C VAL A 140 5.48 4.76 -28.25
N GLY A 141 6.80 4.61 -28.41
CA GLY A 141 7.62 5.43 -29.31
C GLY A 141 8.13 6.74 -28.69
N LYS A 142 8.02 6.91 -27.36
CA LYS A 142 8.59 8.05 -26.62
C LYS A 142 9.72 7.59 -25.68
N ASP A 143 10.53 8.54 -25.22
CA ASP A 143 11.75 8.30 -24.41
C ASP A 143 11.46 7.83 -22.97
N TYR A 144 10.22 7.54 -22.66
CA TYR A 144 9.78 7.06 -21.35
C TYR A 144 8.96 5.79 -21.52
N ASP A 145 9.44 4.77 -20.89
CA ASP A 145 8.89 3.43 -20.94
C ASP A 145 8.53 2.99 -19.53
N THR A 146 7.23 2.97 -19.20
CA THR A 146 6.74 2.55 -17.90
C THR A 146 5.84 1.35 -18.06
N HIS A 147 6.09 0.32 -17.27
CA HIS A 147 5.40 -0.95 -17.31
C HIS A 147 4.57 -1.19 -16.05
N HIS A 148 3.43 -1.84 -16.24
CA HIS A 148 2.65 -2.49 -15.21
C HIS A 148 2.96 -3.98 -15.25
N ILE A 149 3.54 -4.50 -14.17
CA ILE A 149 4.04 -5.88 -14.10
C ILE A 149 3.33 -6.60 -12.98
N VAL A 150 2.73 -7.76 -13.29
CA VAL A 150 1.99 -8.59 -12.34
C VAL A 150 2.84 -9.80 -11.96
N LEU A 151 3.04 -9.99 -10.66
CA LEU A 151 3.77 -11.09 -10.06
C LEU A 151 2.82 -11.98 -9.28
N ASP A 152 2.83 -13.28 -9.55
CA ASP A 152 2.03 -14.30 -8.87
C ASP A 152 2.94 -15.18 -8.00
N PHE A 153 2.56 -15.37 -6.73
CA PHE A 153 3.30 -16.14 -5.74
C PHE A 153 2.76 -17.56 -5.56
N GLY A 154 1.70 -17.92 -6.28
CA GLY A 154 1.06 -19.23 -6.17
C GLY A 154 0.59 -19.51 -4.74
N SER A 155 1.03 -20.64 -4.17
CA SER A 155 0.69 -21.06 -2.81
C SER A 155 1.61 -20.47 -1.71
N LEU A 156 2.66 -19.75 -2.09
CA LEU A 156 3.60 -19.17 -1.12
C LEU A 156 3.01 -17.89 -0.51
N PRO A 157 2.96 -17.74 0.82
CA PRO A 157 2.35 -16.58 1.46
C PRO A 157 3.16 -15.31 1.16
N PHE A 158 2.50 -14.32 0.56
CA PHE A 158 3.09 -13.00 0.34
C PHE A 158 2.04 -11.89 0.57
N PRO A 159 1.59 -11.71 1.82
CA PRO A 159 0.60 -10.69 2.16
C PRO A 159 1.20 -9.28 2.04
N VAL A 160 0.49 -8.39 1.35
CA VAL A 160 0.87 -6.99 1.18
C VAL A 160 -0.31 -6.07 1.45
N LEU A 161 -0.02 -4.85 1.89
CA LEU A 161 -1.01 -3.78 2.05
C LEU A 161 -0.69 -2.62 1.09
N GLU A 162 -1.70 -1.82 0.78
CA GLU A 162 -1.55 -0.60 0.00
C GLU A 162 -0.59 0.36 0.69
N GLY A 163 0.47 0.77 -0.03
CA GLY A 163 1.55 1.61 0.48
C GLY A 163 2.81 0.84 0.88
N GLN A 164 2.79 -0.49 0.91
CA GLN A 164 4.01 -1.28 1.08
C GLN A 164 4.82 -1.37 -0.21
N SER A 165 6.08 -1.74 -0.07
CA SER A 165 7.01 -2.02 -1.16
C SER A 165 7.57 -3.44 -1.07
N ILE A 166 8.12 -3.92 -2.20
CA ILE A 166 8.84 -5.18 -2.29
C ILE A 166 10.22 -4.96 -2.90
N GLY A 167 11.15 -5.86 -2.63
CA GLY A 167 12.48 -5.85 -3.24
C GLY A 167 12.55 -6.85 -4.39
N ILE A 168 13.13 -6.43 -5.50
CA ILE A 168 13.42 -7.29 -6.64
C ILE A 168 14.93 -7.51 -6.70
N ILE A 169 15.35 -8.77 -6.75
CA ILE A 169 16.76 -9.16 -6.92
C ILE A 169 17.01 -9.41 -8.41
N PRO A 170 17.73 -8.53 -9.11
CA PRO A 170 18.11 -8.77 -10.49
C PRO A 170 19.12 -9.93 -10.57
N PRO A 171 19.04 -10.78 -11.60
CA PRO A 171 20.01 -11.86 -11.78
C PRO A 171 21.41 -11.35 -12.13
N GLY A 172 22.42 -12.18 -11.90
CA GLY A 172 23.82 -11.90 -12.22
C GLY A 172 24.56 -11.11 -11.14
N CYS A 173 25.70 -10.57 -11.51
CA CYS A 173 26.65 -9.90 -10.63
C CYS A 173 27.08 -8.55 -11.23
N ASP A 174 27.59 -7.69 -10.35
CA ASP A 174 28.23 -6.43 -10.75
C ASP A 174 29.63 -6.68 -11.36
N GLN A 175 30.30 -5.62 -11.78
CA GLN A 175 31.65 -5.66 -12.35
C GLN A 175 32.73 -6.21 -11.40
N HIS A 176 32.40 -6.36 -10.11
CA HIS A 176 33.29 -6.92 -9.08
C HIS A 176 32.91 -8.36 -8.69
N GLY A 177 31.99 -9.00 -9.43
CA GLY A 177 31.51 -10.35 -9.15
C GLY A 177 30.56 -10.47 -7.96
N ARG A 178 30.03 -9.36 -7.42
CA ARG A 178 29.08 -9.36 -6.31
C ARG A 178 27.66 -9.41 -6.85
N ALA A 179 26.82 -10.24 -6.23
CA ALA A 179 25.40 -10.30 -6.54
C ALA A 179 24.74 -8.91 -6.46
N HIS A 180 23.80 -8.64 -7.37
CA HIS A 180 23.08 -7.38 -7.37
C HIS A 180 22.24 -7.23 -6.09
N HIS A 181 22.26 -6.04 -5.50
CA HIS A 181 21.38 -5.69 -4.39
C HIS A 181 19.92 -5.61 -4.83
N PRO A 182 18.97 -6.01 -3.98
CA PRO A 182 17.55 -5.77 -4.22
C PRO A 182 17.24 -4.29 -4.49
N ARG A 183 16.31 -4.04 -5.39
CA ARG A 183 15.73 -2.71 -5.60
C ARG A 183 14.29 -2.72 -5.17
N GLN A 184 13.91 -1.72 -4.35
CA GLN A 184 12.56 -1.59 -3.85
C GLN A 184 11.64 -0.94 -4.87
N TYR A 185 10.41 -1.44 -4.92
CA TYR A 185 9.32 -0.93 -5.73
C TYR A 185 8.04 -0.92 -4.91
N SER A 186 7.32 0.19 -4.92
CA SER A 186 6.02 0.29 -4.27
C SER A 186 5.00 -0.61 -4.97
N VAL A 187 4.16 -1.26 -4.19
CA VAL A 187 3.07 -2.09 -4.70
C VAL A 187 2.01 -1.22 -5.37
N ALA A 188 1.55 -1.61 -6.55
CA ALA A 188 0.58 -0.88 -7.35
C ALA A 188 -0.82 -1.52 -7.37
N SER A 189 -0.96 -2.69 -6.77
CA SER A 189 -2.23 -3.40 -6.60
C SER A 189 -2.75 -3.32 -5.17
N PRO A 190 -4.06 -3.45 -4.94
CA PRO A 190 -4.59 -3.57 -3.60
C PRO A 190 -4.24 -4.90 -2.95
N ARG A 191 -4.46 -5.00 -1.62
CA ARG A 191 -4.14 -6.17 -0.78
C ARG A 191 -4.74 -7.50 -1.25
N ASN A 192 -5.86 -7.45 -1.93
CA ASN A 192 -6.50 -8.64 -2.51
C ASN A 192 -6.02 -8.97 -3.94
N GLY A 193 -4.87 -8.44 -4.31
CA GLY A 193 -4.18 -8.72 -5.56
C GLY A 193 -4.58 -7.83 -6.74
N GLU A 194 -3.81 -7.83 -7.79
CA GLU A 194 -4.19 -7.22 -9.07
C GLU A 194 -5.41 -7.94 -9.65
N ARG A 195 -5.37 -9.26 -9.65
CA ARG A 195 -6.50 -10.14 -9.95
C ARG A 195 -7.05 -10.68 -8.64
N PRO A 196 -8.27 -10.30 -8.24
CA PRO A 196 -8.91 -10.79 -7.02
C PRO A 196 -8.99 -12.32 -6.98
N GLY A 197 -8.78 -12.91 -5.81
CA GLY A 197 -8.80 -14.36 -5.61
C GLY A 197 -7.49 -15.08 -5.96
N TYR A 198 -6.46 -14.35 -6.39
CA TYR A 198 -5.12 -14.88 -6.67
C TYR A 198 -4.08 -14.21 -5.77
N ASN A 199 -3.08 -14.98 -5.34
CA ASN A 199 -1.97 -14.48 -4.53
C ASN A 199 -0.96 -13.74 -5.41
N ASN A 200 -1.34 -12.58 -5.90
CA ASN A 200 -0.54 -11.78 -6.80
C ASN A 200 -0.52 -10.30 -6.40
N LEU A 201 0.43 -9.59 -6.91
CA LEU A 201 0.53 -8.14 -6.80
C LEU A 201 1.03 -7.54 -8.11
N SER A 202 0.91 -6.23 -8.24
CA SER A 202 1.49 -5.51 -9.38
C SER A 202 2.45 -4.40 -8.96
N LEU A 203 3.34 -4.06 -9.88
CA LEU A 203 4.32 -3.00 -9.77
C LEU A 203 4.18 -2.02 -10.94
N THR A 204 4.52 -0.75 -10.70
CA THR A 204 4.68 0.26 -11.76
C THR A 204 6.15 0.60 -11.88
N ILE A 205 6.79 0.17 -12.96
CA ILE A 205 8.24 0.29 -13.14
C ILE A 205 8.56 1.10 -14.39
N LYS A 206 9.28 2.21 -14.20
CA LYS A 206 9.85 2.98 -15.30
C LYS A 206 11.22 2.39 -15.67
N ARG A 207 11.43 2.11 -16.96
CA ARG A 207 12.72 1.72 -17.50
C ARG A 207 13.71 2.89 -17.37
N VAL A 208 14.82 2.69 -16.70
CA VAL A 208 15.86 3.69 -16.52
C VAL A 208 16.88 3.56 -17.65
N LEU A 209 16.93 4.57 -18.50
CA LEU A 209 17.85 4.68 -19.65
C LEU A 209 18.82 5.85 -19.53
N GLU A 210 18.59 6.75 -18.57
CA GLU A 210 19.43 7.92 -18.30
C GLU A 210 19.65 8.07 -16.80
N ASN A 211 20.82 8.56 -16.42
CA ASN A 211 21.08 8.98 -15.04
C ASN A 211 20.54 10.40 -14.77
N HIS A 212 20.74 10.89 -13.55
CA HIS A 212 20.29 12.24 -13.15
C HIS A 212 20.95 13.39 -13.93
N GLN A 213 22.06 13.10 -14.61
CA GLN A 213 22.81 14.07 -15.44
C GLN A 213 22.42 13.97 -16.93
N GLY A 214 21.43 13.13 -17.29
CA GLY A 214 21.02 12.89 -18.68
C GLY A 214 21.99 12.02 -19.48
N GLN A 215 22.94 11.35 -18.82
CA GLN A 215 23.87 10.45 -19.50
C GLN A 215 23.21 9.08 -19.68
N PRO A 216 23.43 8.42 -20.84
CA PRO A 216 22.90 7.09 -21.09
C PRO A 216 23.40 6.08 -20.05
N VAL A 217 22.47 5.41 -19.39
CA VAL A 217 22.74 4.28 -18.49
C VAL A 217 21.65 3.23 -18.67
N ARG A 218 22.00 1.98 -18.41
CA ARG A 218 21.01 0.91 -18.37
C ARG A 218 20.80 0.49 -16.91
N GLY A 219 19.74 0.97 -16.29
CA GLY A 219 19.38 0.59 -14.93
C GLY A 219 19.15 -0.92 -14.82
N VAL A 220 19.91 -1.61 -13.96
CA VAL A 220 19.94 -3.09 -13.89
C VAL A 220 18.55 -3.67 -13.61
N ALA A 221 17.95 -3.31 -12.48
CA ALA A 221 16.66 -3.89 -12.06
C ALA A 221 15.50 -3.44 -12.94
N SER A 222 15.43 -2.16 -13.32
CA SER A 222 14.32 -1.64 -14.11
C SER A 222 14.29 -2.21 -15.53
N ASN A 223 15.45 -2.36 -16.18
CA ASN A 223 15.51 -2.99 -17.50
C ASN A 223 15.23 -4.49 -17.40
N PHE A 224 15.80 -5.18 -16.41
CA PHE A 224 15.46 -6.59 -16.15
C PHE A 224 13.95 -6.77 -16.05
N MET A 225 13.28 -6.03 -15.20
CA MET A 225 11.83 -6.16 -14.97
C MET A 225 11.01 -5.82 -16.22
N CYS A 226 11.35 -4.76 -16.94
CA CYS A 226 10.61 -4.37 -18.14
C CYS A 226 10.81 -5.35 -19.32
N ASP A 227 11.91 -6.11 -19.34
CA ASP A 227 12.21 -7.10 -20.38
C ASP A 227 11.57 -8.48 -20.10
N LEU A 228 11.03 -8.71 -18.91
CA LEU A 228 10.41 -9.99 -18.53
C LEU A 228 9.18 -10.32 -19.37
N LYS A 229 8.99 -11.60 -19.60
CA LYS A 229 7.84 -12.18 -20.30
C LYS A 229 6.96 -12.96 -19.33
N ILE A 230 5.72 -13.17 -19.72
CA ILE A 230 4.81 -14.05 -18.97
C ILE A 230 5.44 -15.43 -18.82
N GLY A 231 5.46 -15.96 -17.59
CA GLY A 231 6.08 -17.23 -17.22
C GLY A 231 7.49 -17.09 -16.62
N ASP A 232 8.16 -15.97 -16.81
CA ASP A 232 9.49 -15.73 -16.22
C ASP A 232 9.41 -15.69 -14.70
N LYS A 233 10.55 -16.04 -14.07
CA LYS A 233 10.69 -16.11 -12.62
C LYS A 233 11.47 -14.93 -12.06
N VAL A 234 11.01 -14.41 -10.94
CA VAL A 234 11.57 -13.24 -10.26
C VAL A 234 11.82 -13.55 -8.80
N GLN A 235 13.03 -13.28 -8.31
CA GLN A 235 13.34 -13.34 -6.88
C GLN A 235 12.88 -12.07 -6.19
N VAL A 236 12.07 -12.24 -5.15
CA VAL A 236 11.39 -11.16 -4.44
C VAL A 236 11.70 -11.22 -2.95
N THR A 237 11.95 -10.06 -2.35
CA THR A 237 12.12 -9.89 -0.90
C THR A 237 11.05 -8.95 -0.35
N GLY A 238 10.89 -8.94 0.96
CA GLY A 238 9.90 -8.12 1.64
C GLY A 238 8.73 -8.92 2.18
N PRO A 239 7.53 -8.34 2.31
CA PRO A 239 7.19 -6.93 2.07
C PRO A 239 7.96 -5.96 2.96
N PHE A 240 7.97 -4.67 2.60
CA PHE A 240 8.61 -3.61 3.38
C PHE A 240 7.64 -2.45 3.61
N GLY A 241 7.88 -1.70 4.68
CA GLY A 241 7.13 -0.49 5.01
C GLY A 241 5.95 -0.74 5.95
N SER A 242 5.80 0.17 6.90
CA SER A 242 4.69 0.19 7.87
C SER A 242 4.15 1.60 8.09
N SER A 243 4.76 2.62 7.48
CA SER A 243 4.44 4.02 7.70
C SER A 243 3.59 4.67 6.61
N PHE A 244 3.58 4.12 5.39
CA PHE A 244 2.84 4.68 4.24
C PHE A 244 1.54 3.91 3.96
N LEU A 245 0.90 3.40 4.99
CA LEU A 245 -0.26 2.54 4.85
C LEU A 245 -1.55 3.31 4.64
N MET A 246 -2.37 2.83 3.70
CA MET A 246 -3.70 3.39 3.48
C MET A 246 -4.62 3.10 4.69
N PRO A 247 -5.43 4.07 5.17
CA PRO A 247 -6.44 3.81 6.18
C PRO A 247 -7.52 2.86 5.66
N ASN A 248 -7.87 1.84 6.46
CA ASN A 248 -8.92 0.89 6.14
C ASN A 248 -10.33 1.47 6.33
N HIS A 249 -10.47 2.47 7.21
CA HIS A 249 -11.77 3.05 7.51
C HIS A 249 -12.42 3.65 6.25
N PRO A 250 -13.61 3.19 5.84
CA PRO A 250 -14.22 3.55 4.56
C PRO A 250 -14.61 5.03 4.45
N ARG A 251 -14.76 5.72 5.58
CA ARG A 251 -15.09 7.17 5.62
C ARG A 251 -13.87 8.07 5.59
N SER A 252 -12.66 7.52 5.68
CA SER A 252 -11.45 8.35 5.62
C SER A 252 -11.29 8.98 4.24
N SER A 253 -11.05 10.29 4.22
CA SER A 253 -10.68 11.01 3.01
C SER A 253 -9.20 10.79 2.71
N ILE A 254 -8.84 10.58 1.45
CA ILE A 254 -7.47 10.30 1.02
C ILE A 254 -7.09 11.31 -0.06
N VAL A 255 -6.07 12.12 0.25
CA VAL A 255 -5.44 13.05 -0.68
C VAL A 255 -4.14 12.43 -1.17
N MET A 256 -4.08 12.13 -2.44
CA MET A 256 -2.96 11.47 -3.11
C MET A 256 -2.24 12.47 -4.00
N ILE A 257 -0.94 12.63 -3.82
CA ILE A 257 -0.12 13.59 -4.57
C ILE A 257 1.09 12.85 -5.12
N CYS A 258 1.22 12.75 -6.44
CA CYS A 258 2.29 11.96 -7.03
C CYS A 258 2.81 12.49 -8.36
N THR A 259 4.00 11.98 -8.73
CA THR A 259 4.59 12.15 -10.07
C THR A 259 5.19 10.82 -10.53
N GLY A 260 5.07 10.55 -11.82
CA GLY A 260 5.69 9.39 -12.45
C GLY A 260 5.28 8.06 -11.80
N THR A 261 6.27 7.26 -11.40
CA THR A 261 6.05 5.96 -10.74
C THR A 261 5.57 6.06 -9.29
N GLY A 262 5.60 7.24 -8.68
CA GLY A 262 4.91 7.50 -7.41
C GLY A 262 3.40 7.28 -7.48
N SER A 263 2.86 7.10 -8.68
CA SER A 263 1.47 6.67 -8.90
C SER A 263 1.18 5.23 -8.44
N ALA A 264 2.19 4.39 -8.21
CA ALA A 264 2.01 2.99 -7.82
C ALA A 264 1.16 2.83 -6.53
N PRO A 265 1.55 3.38 -5.37
CA PRO A 265 0.75 3.27 -4.16
C PRO A 265 -0.60 3.98 -4.29
N MET A 266 -0.69 5.08 -5.06
CA MET A 266 -1.95 5.80 -5.28
C MET A 266 -2.95 4.94 -6.05
N ARG A 267 -2.47 4.19 -7.05
CA ARG A 267 -3.27 3.21 -7.77
C ARG A 267 -3.77 2.10 -6.85
N ALA A 268 -2.90 1.54 -6.01
CA ALA A 268 -3.27 0.51 -5.06
C ALA A 268 -4.41 0.97 -4.14
N MET A 269 -4.30 2.17 -3.56
CA MET A 269 -5.30 2.79 -2.69
C MET A 269 -6.63 3.04 -3.45
N THR A 270 -6.54 3.61 -4.66
CA THR A 270 -7.72 3.89 -5.50
C THR A 270 -8.46 2.61 -5.86
N GLU A 271 -7.73 1.58 -6.30
CA GLU A 271 -8.32 0.29 -6.67
C GLU A 271 -8.97 -0.43 -5.47
N TRP A 272 -8.36 -0.35 -4.28
CA TRP A 272 -8.97 -0.89 -3.07
C TRP A 272 -10.29 -0.19 -2.76
N ARG A 273 -10.31 1.15 -2.75
CA ARG A 273 -11.54 1.93 -2.53
C ARG A 273 -12.60 1.67 -3.61
N ARG A 274 -12.19 1.50 -4.86
CA ARG A 274 -13.09 1.14 -5.96
C ARG A 274 -13.76 -0.21 -5.71
N ARG A 275 -13.01 -1.21 -5.27
CA ARG A 275 -13.54 -2.54 -4.92
C ARG A 275 -14.47 -2.50 -3.70
N MET A 276 -14.13 -1.71 -2.70
CA MET A 276 -15.02 -1.47 -1.55
C MET A 276 -16.35 -0.84 -2.00
N ARG A 277 -16.30 0.15 -2.90
CA ARG A 277 -17.51 0.75 -3.47
C ARG A 277 -18.35 -0.28 -4.24
N GLN A 278 -17.72 -1.10 -5.06
CA GLN A 278 -18.40 -2.16 -5.83
C GLN A 278 -19.06 -3.21 -4.92
N SER A 279 -18.49 -3.48 -3.77
CA SER A 279 -19.04 -4.40 -2.77
C SER A 279 -20.00 -3.74 -1.76
N GLY A 280 -20.34 -2.47 -1.95
CA GLY A 280 -21.25 -1.74 -1.05
C GLY A 280 -20.64 -1.37 0.31
N LYS A 281 -19.33 -1.54 0.49
CA LYS A 281 -18.60 -1.25 1.74
C LYS A 281 -17.95 0.13 1.79
N PHE A 282 -18.08 0.94 0.75
CA PHE A 282 -17.55 2.29 0.69
C PHE A 282 -18.58 3.28 1.21
N GLU A 283 -18.26 3.96 2.30
CA GLU A 283 -19.17 4.86 3.03
C GLU A 283 -18.91 6.36 2.78
N GLY A 284 -18.10 6.71 1.78
CA GLY A 284 -18.05 8.07 1.27
C GLY A 284 -16.92 8.97 1.79
N GLY A 285 -15.75 8.45 2.10
CA GLY A 285 -14.54 9.29 2.22
C GLY A 285 -14.18 9.91 0.87
N LYS A 286 -13.77 11.20 0.85
CA LYS A 286 -13.35 11.87 -0.38
C LYS A 286 -12.02 11.32 -0.87
N LEU A 287 -11.95 10.94 -2.15
CA LEU A 287 -10.69 10.63 -2.82
C LEU A 287 -10.30 11.80 -3.71
N MET A 288 -9.08 12.30 -3.55
CA MET A 288 -8.54 13.38 -4.37
C MET A 288 -7.14 13.02 -4.83
N LEU A 289 -6.90 13.06 -6.14
CA LEU A 289 -5.61 12.73 -6.75
C LEU A 289 -5.05 13.93 -7.51
N PHE A 290 -3.86 14.38 -7.12
CA PHE A 290 -3.03 15.31 -7.88
C PHE A 290 -1.90 14.53 -8.53
N PHE A 291 -1.89 14.46 -9.85
CA PHE A 291 -0.91 13.65 -10.59
C PHE A 291 -0.17 14.48 -11.63
N GLY A 292 1.15 14.58 -11.47
CA GLY A 292 2.04 15.32 -12.34
C GLY A 292 2.85 14.43 -13.28
N ALA A 293 2.95 14.87 -14.53
CA ALA A 293 3.84 14.29 -15.53
C ALA A 293 4.48 15.39 -16.39
N ARG A 294 5.45 15.05 -17.24
CA ARG A 294 5.98 16.01 -18.21
C ARG A 294 4.94 16.30 -19.29
N THR A 295 4.35 15.25 -19.84
CA THR A 295 3.30 15.30 -20.85
C THR A 295 2.24 14.25 -20.55
N GLN A 296 1.09 14.34 -21.23
CA GLN A 296 0.02 13.36 -21.12
C GLN A 296 0.49 11.94 -21.50
N GLN A 297 1.34 11.83 -22.52
CA GLN A 297 1.87 10.57 -23.05
C GLN A 297 2.78 9.85 -22.05
N GLU A 298 3.41 10.60 -21.14
CA GLU A 298 4.24 10.05 -20.07
C GLU A 298 3.46 9.62 -18.84
N LEU A 299 2.19 10.01 -18.73
CA LEU A 299 1.38 9.74 -17.54
C LEU A 299 0.94 8.28 -17.54
N PRO A 300 1.42 7.45 -16.59
CA PRO A 300 0.97 6.07 -16.48
C PRO A 300 -0.54 5.99 -16.22
N TYR A 301 -1.19 5.02 -16.83
CA TYR A 301 -2.62 4.74 -16.65
C TYR A 301 -3.56 5.86 -17.07
N PHE A 302 -3.18 6.75 -17.96
CA PHE A 302 -3.99 7.91 -18.35
C PHE A 302 -5.43 7.51 -18.75
N GLY A 303 -5.60 6.54 -19.63
CA GLY A 303 -6.92 6.05 -20.05
C GLY A 303 -7.78 5.52 -18.90
N PRO A 304 -7.28 4.55 -18.10
CA PRO A 304 -7.97 4.06 -16.92
C PRO A 304 -8.34 5.15 -15.91
N LEU A 305 -7.46 6.13 -15.65
CA LEU A 305 -7.76 7.25 -14.75
C LEU A 305 -8.93 8.10 -15.24
N GLN A 306 -9.00 8.36 -16.54
CA GLN A 306 -10.08 9.15 -17.14
C GLN A 306 -11.44 8.43 -17.11
N SER A 307 -11.44 7.11 -17.03
CA SER A 307 -12.65 6.28 -16.96
C SER A 307 -13.23 6.17 -15.54
N LEU A 308 -12.53 6.65 -14.50
CA LEU A 308 -13.03 6.62 -13.14
C LEU A 308 -14.20 7.59 -12.96
N PRO A 309 -15.27 7.18 -12.24
CA PRO A 309 -16.41 8.06 -11.98
C PRO A 309 -16.01 9.29 -11.15
N ARG A 310 -16.45 10.47 -11.57
CA ARG A 310 -16.14 11.73 -10.89
C ARG A 310 -16.76 11.86 -9.49
N ASP A 311 -17.83 11.13 -9.23
CA ASP A 311 -18.45 11.02 -7.92
C ASP A 311 -17.71 10.06 -6.98
N PHE A 312 -16.70 9.34 -7.49
CA PHE A 312 -15.84 8.45 -6.73
C PHE A 312 -14.50 9.08 -6.38
N ILE A 313 -13.86 9.72 -7.35
CA ILE A 313 -12.53 10.32 -7.20
C ILE A 313 -12.42 11.63 -7.97
N ASP A 314 -11.83 12.62 -7.34
CA ASP A 314 -11.53 13.92 -7.92
C ASP A 314 -10.07 13.92 -8.39
N ILE A 315 -9.84 14.12 -9.68
CA ILE A 315 -8.52 13.99 -10.31
C ILE A 315 -8.09 15.29 -10.94
N GLU A 316 -6.94 15.80 -10.50
CA GLU A 316 -6.25 16.96 -11.06
C GLU A 316 -4.94 16.55 -11.69
N LEU A 317 -4.80 16.77 -13.00
CA LEU A 317 -3.59 16.46 -13.75
C LEU A 317 -2.77 17.74 -14.00
N ALA A 318 -1.45 17.62 -13.85
CA ALA A 318 -0.52 18.71 -14.09
C ALA A 318 0.56 18.29 -15.09
N PHE A 319 0.75 19.07 -16.17
CA PHE A 319 1.72 18.78 -17.21
C PHE A 319 2.75 19.91 -17.32
N SER A 320 4.04 19.55 -17.17
CA SER A 320 5.12 20.54 -17.13
C SER A 320 5.81 20.80 -18.49
N ARG A 321 5.49 20.01 -19.51
CA ARG A 321 6.13 20.10 -20.84
C ARG A 321 5.13 19.95 -22.00
N THR A 322 3.91 20.44 -21.85
CA THR A 322 2.95 20.49 -22.96
C THR A 322 3.36 21.61 -23.93
N PRO A 323 3.56 21.31 -25.23
CA PRO A 323 3.91 22.34 -26.21
C PRO A 323 2.88 23.49 -26.24
N GLY A 324 3.37 24.71 -26.23
CA GLY A 324 2.52 25.90 -26.31
C GLY A 324 1.75 26.27 -25.01
N GLN A 325 1.97 25.53 -23.92
CA GLN A 325 1.34 25.83 -22.63
C GLN A 325 2.40 26.21 -21.57
N ALA A 326 1.99 27.00 -20.59
CA ALA A 326 2.80 27.28 -19.42
C ALA A 326 3.06 25.99 -18.63
N LYS A 327 4.25 25.87 -18.03
CA LYS A 327 4.57 24.74 -17.16
C LYS A 327 3.61 24.72 -15.98
N ARG A 328 2.99 23.57 -15.73
CA ARG A 328 2.13 23.34 -14.57
C ARG A 328 2.63 22.12 -13.80
N TYR A 329 2.83 22.30 -12.52
CA TYR A 329 3.25 21.25 -11.59
C TYR A 329 2.10 20.87 -10.65
N VAL A 330 2.25 19.79 -9.90
CA VAL A 330 1.21 19.32 -8.95
C VAL A 330 0.87 20.38 -7.91
N GLN A 331 1.84 21.14 -7.43
CA GLN A 331 1.62 22.22 -6.47
C GLN A 331 0.77 23.37 -7.06
N ASP A 332 0.82 23.60 -8.36
CA ASP A 332 -0.04 24.60 -9.02
C ASP A 332 -1.50 24.10 -9.06
N ALA A 333 -1.69 22.84 -9.43
CA ALA A 333 -3.01 22.20 -9.37
C ALA A 333 -3.57 22.16 -7.93
N MET A 334 -2.72 21.98 -6.92
CA MET A 334 -3.11 22.04 -5.52
C MET A 334 -3.55 23.46 -5.11
N ARG A 335 -2.88 24.52 -5.58
CA ARG A 335 -3.30 25.90 -5.32
C ARG A 335 -4.68 26.22 -5.90
N ASP A 336 -4.97 25.70 -7.09
CA ASP A 336 -6.29 25.88 -7.70
C ASP A 336 -7.42 25.22 -6.87
N ARG A 337 -7.07 24.24 -6.03
CA ARG A 337 -7.98 23.51 -5.15
C ARG A 337 -7.74 23.85 -3.67
N SER A 338 -7.22 25.05 -3.38
CA SER A 338 -6.86 25.48 -2.01
C SER A 338 -8.04 25.41 -1.03
N ALA A 339 -9.25 25.77 -1.45
CA ALA A 339 -10.45 25.70 -0.62
C ALA A 339 -10.79 24.26 -0.18
N ASP A 340 -10.72 23.30 -1.10
CA ASP A 340 -10.92 21.88 -0.79
C ASP A 340 -9.83 21.35 0.15
N LEU A 341 -8.58 21.67 -0.14
CA LEU A 341 -7.45 21.26 0.69
C LEU A 341 -7.53 21.86 2.10
N ALA A 342 -7.99 23.12 2.24
CA ALA A 342 -8.18 23.75 3.54
C ALA A 342 -9.23 23.03 4.40
N LEU A 343 -10.30 22.53 3.79
CA LEU A 343 -11.31 21.71 4.47
C LEU A 343 -10.71 20.36 4.90
N LEU A 344 -9.96 19.69 4.02
CA LEU A 344 -9.34 18.40 4.29
C LEU A 344 -8.22 18.50 5.33
N LEU A 345 -7.47 19.59 5.39
CA LEU A 345 -6.46 19.82 6.43
C LEU A 345 -7.10 19.95 7.83
N ARG A 346 -8.31 20.48 7.94
CA ARG A 346 -9.08 20.57 9.20
C ARG A 346 -9.74 19.25 9.59
N ASP A 347 -9.99 18.38 8.62
CA ASP A 347 -10.63 17.08 8.88
C ASP A 347 -9.64 16.12 9.53
N PRO A 348 -9.86 15.69 10.79
CA PRO A 348 -8.99 14.72 11.45
C PRO A 348 -9.03 13.33 10.78
N ASN A 349 -10.00 13.09 9.90
CA ASN A 349 -10.19 11.84 9.17
C ASN A 349 -9.69 11.92 7.72
N ALA A 350 -8.91 12.95 7.40
CA ALA A 350 -8.25 13.12 6.11
C ALA A 350 -6.76 12.78 6.20
N PHE A 351 -6.30 11.97 5.24
CA PHE A 351 -4.94 11.44 5.15
C PHE A 351 -4.30 11.87 3.84
N PHE A 352 -3.06 12.34 3.92
CA PHE A 352 -2.29 12.88 2.81
C PHE A 352 -1.11 11.98 2.48
N PHE A 353 -0.99 11.58 1.24
CA PHE A 353 0.07 10.69 0.74
C PHE A 353 0.81 11.39 -0.40
N VAL A 354 2.11 11.55 -0.24
CA VAL A 354 2.99 12.19 -1.23
C VAL A 354 4.04 11.18 -1.68
N CYS A 355 4.07 10.86 -2.97
CA CYS A 355 5.03 9.90 -3.51
C CYS A 355 5.57 10.36 -4.88
N GLY A 356 6.89 10.35 -5.05
CA GLY A 356 7.55 10.74 -6.28
C GLY A 356 8.90 11.39 -6.09
N LEU A 357 9.24 12.38 -6.92
CA LEU A 357 10.55 13.03 -6.88
C LEU A 357 10.73 13.91 -5.65
N LYS A 358 11.92 13.91 -5.06
CA LYS A 358 12.28 14.73 -3.89
C LYS A 358 12.00 16.23 -4.10
N ALA A 359 12.32 16.75 -5.26
CA ALA A 359 12.06 18.16 -5.60
C ALA A 359 10.55 18.51 -5.63
N MET A 360 9.66 17.53 -5.87
CA MET A 360 8.22 17.72 -5.79
C MET A 360 7.76 17.88 -4.32
N GLU A 361 8.34 17.11 -3.40
CA GLU A 361 7.96 17.12 -1.97
C GLU A 361 8.01 18.53 -1.39
N GLU A 362 9.11 19.26 -1.62
CA GLU A 362 9.28 20.62 -1.12
C GLU A 362 8.16 21.56 -1.61
N GLY A 363 7.86 21.52 -2.89
CA GLY A 363 6.78 22.32 -3.48
C GLY A 363 5.39 21.96 -2.94
N VAL A 364 5.14 20.68 -2.71
CA VAL A 364 3.89 20.17 -2.12
C VAL A 364 3.76 20.62 -0.67
N VAL A 365 4.79 20.44 0.15
CA VAL A 365 4.77 20.83 1.57
C VAL A 365 4.61 22.35 1.72
N MET A 366 5.32 23.15 0.90
CA MET A 366 5.13 24.59 0.87
C MET A 366 3.69 24.98 0.53
N THR A 367 3.09 24.32 -0.46
CA THR A 367 1.70 24.60 -0.85
C THR A 367 0.70 24.23 0.25
N LEU A 368 0.88 23.10 0.93
CA LEU A 368 0.04 22.74 2.09
C LEU A 368 0.17 23.79 3.21
N ARG A 369 1.39 24.27 3.46
CA ARG A 369 1.65 25.35 4.40
C ARG A 369 0.89 26.63 4.01
N ASP A 370 1.04 27.07 2.76
CA ASP A 370 0.38 28.28 2.25
C ASP A 370 -1.14 28.19 2.40
N VAL A 371 -1.72 27.04 2.03
CA VAL A 371 -3.16 26.75 2.18
C VAL A 371 -3.58 26.80 3.66
N ALA A 372 -2.81 26.19 4.55
CA ALA A 372 -3.09 26.20 5.98
C ALA A 372 -3.07 27.61 6.55
N VAL A 373 -2.04 28.39 6.25
CA VAL A 373 -1.87 29.78 6.72
C VAL A 373 -3.00 30.67 6.18
N GLN A 374 -3.32 30.60 4.90
CA GLN A 374 -4.41 31.36 4.30
C GLN A 374 -5.78 31.02 4.92
N ALA A 375 -5.94 29.78 5.37
CA ALA A 375 -7.15 29.33 6.05
C ALA A 375 -7.13 29.59 7.58
N GLY A 376 -6.12 30.32 8.09
CA GLY A 376 -6.00 30.68 9.50
C GLY A 376 -5.53 29.53 10.42
N MET A 377 -4.87 28.51 9.86
CA MET A 377 -4.29 27.39 10.62
C MET A 377 -2.79 27.64 10.87
N ASP A 378 -2.30 27.28 12.04
CA ASP A 378 -0.86 27.22 12.32
C ASP A 378 -0.25 25.95 11.71
N TRP A 379 0.50 26.10 10.63
CA TRP A 379 1.11 24.99 9.91
C TRP A 379 2.13 24.20 10.74
N GLU A 380 2.94 24.87 11.57
CA GLU A 380 3.98 24.18 12.33
C GLU A 380 3.36 23.20 13.32
N SER A 381 2.31 23.63 14.02
CA SER A 381 1.54 22.77 14.92
C SER A 381 0.73 21.71 14.16
N LEU A 382 0.03 22.10 13.09
CA LEU A 382 -0.79 21.20 12.29
C LEU A 382 0.05 20.11 11.60
N GLY A 383 1.14 20.50 10.93
CA GLY A 383 2.01 19.57 10.21
C GLY A 383 2.69 18.56 11.16
N ALA A 384 3.16 19.03 12.33
CA ALA A 384 3.68 18.14 13.36
C ALA A 384 2.62 17.16 13.89
N THR A 385 1.39 17.65 14.09
CA THR A 385 0.26 16.83 14.53
C THR A 385 -0.12 15.79 13.47
N MET A 386 -0.25 16.19 12.21
CA MET A 386 -0.57 15.27 11.11
C MET A 386 0.48 14.17 10.96
N LYS A 387 1.77 14.48 11.09
CA LYS A 387 2.84 13.47 11.06
C LYS A 387 2.73 12.51 12.25
N ARG A 388 2.55 13.04 13.45
CA ARG A 388 2.41 12.25 14.68
C ARG A 388 1.18 11.34 14.64
N GLU A 389 0.09 11.80 14.07
CA GLU A 389 -1.16 11.05 13.91
C GLU A 389 -1.18 10.13 12.68
N GLY A 390 -0.10 10.06 11.91
CA GLY A 390 -0.04 9.26 10.70
C GLY A 390 -1.03 9.71 9.63
N ARG A 391 -1.23 11.03 9.48
CA ARG A 391 -2.11 11.66 8.48
C ARG A 391 -1.35 12.34 7.34
N LEU A 392 -0.04 12.52 7.47
CA LEU A 392 0.83 13.06 6.43
C LEU A 392 2.01 12.11 6.20
N HIS A 393 2.02 11.50 5.04
CA HIS A 393 2.99 10.50 4.62
C HIS A 393 3.80 11.00 3.42
N LEU A 394 5.12 10.94 3.52
CA LEU A 394 6.05 11.39 2.49
C LEU A 394 6.99 10.23 2.14
N GLU A 395 6.90 9.72 0.91
CA GLU A 395 7.83 8.74 0.32
C GLU A 395 8.36 9.26 -1.02
N THR A 396 9.49 9.95 -0.96
CA THR A 396 10.10 10.57 -2.14
C THR A 396 11.53 10.08 -2.36
N TYR A 397 11.97 10.00 -3.61
CA TYR A 397 13.24 9.45 -4.08
C TYR A 397 13.92 10.34 -5.10
#